data_259296d66d6f34c235f52f9f263b6d44
#
_entry.id   259296d66d6f34c235f52f9f263b6d44
#
_cell.length_a   1.000
_cell.length_b   1.000
_cell.length_c   1.000
_cell.angle_alpha   90.00
_cell.angle_beta   90.00
_cell.angle_gamma   90.00
#
_symmetry.space_group_name_H-M   'P 1'
#
loop_
_entity.id
_entity.type
_entity.pdbx_description
1 polymer ?
#
loop_
_entity_poly.entity_id
_entity_poly.type
_entity_poly.pdbx_seq_one_letter_code
_entity_poly.pdbx_strand_id
1 'polypeptide(L)'
;MEIDYRKELNKSQYEAVTTTEGPVLILAGAGTGKTRCMVYRVAYLIEKGVSPNNILLLTFTNKAANEMKQRAADMLDERCSQITACTYHSFCAKMLRKYSQLIGIQSDYTIIDPGDCADIISIIETEHGMDKVKDFPRSSQLVSAHSKALNTNQSLEDM
;
A
#
# COMPACT_ATOMS: atom_id res chain seq x y z
N MET A 1 9.97 6.57 -28.66
CA MET A 1 11.12 5.65 -28.93
C MET A 1 10.61 4.26 -28.56
N GLU A 2 10.76 3.26 -29.43
CA GLU A 2 10.31 1.89 -29.13
C GLU A 2 11.40 1.19 -28.30
N ILE A 3 11.00 0.57 -27.18
CA ILE A 3 11.93 -0.10 -26.26
C ILE A 3 12.19 -1.52 -26.77
N ASP A 4 13.46 -1.89 -26.97
CA ASP A 4 13.84 -3.28 -27.27
C ASP A 4 13.94 -4.11 -25.97
N TYR A 5 12.79 -4.56 -25.48
CA TYR A 5 12.66 -5.34 -24.24
C TYR A 5 13.50 -6.64 -24.25
N ARG A 6 13.72 -7.25 -25.42
CA ARG A 6 14.51 -8.49 -25.51
C ARG A 6 15.99 -8.25 -25.32
N LYS A 7 16.48 -7.09 -25.71
CA LYS A 7 17.87 -6.68 -25.52
C LYS A 7 18.13 -6.19 -24.09
N GLU A 8 17.13 -5.51 -23.51
CA GLU A 8 17.26 -4.87 -22.20
C GLU A 8 17.01 -5.80 -21.02
N LEU A 9 16.28 -6.91 -21.21
CA LEU A 9 15.83 -7.80 -20.15
C LEU A 9 16.34 -9.23 -20.39
N ASN A 10 16.69 -9.93 -19.31
CA ASN A 10 16.93 -11.36 -19.42
C ASN A 10 15.61 -12.11 -19.66
N LYS A 11 15.68 -13.40 -19.97
CA LYS A 11 14.50 -14.22 -20.33
C LYS A 11 13.39 -14.16 -19.28
N SER A 12 13.71 -14.35 -18.00
CA SER A 12 12.70 -14.34 -16.92
C SER A 12 12.12 -12.95 -16.68
N GLN A 13 12.95 -11.91 -16.77
CA GLN A 13 12.49 -10.52 -16.68
C GLN A 13 11.59 -10.16 -17.87
N TYR A 14 11.95 -10.57 -19.07
CA TYR A 14 11.14 -10.35 -20.27
C TYR A 14 9.76 -11.01 -20.12
N GLU A 15 9.71 -12.26 -19.69
CA GLU A 15 8.48 -12.98 -19.44
C GLU A 15 7.62 -12.25 -18.37
N ALA A 16 8.22 -11.86 -17.24
CA ALA A 16 7.55 -11.11 -16.19
C ALA A 16 6.97 -9.76 -16.65
N VAL A 17 7.66 -9.09 -17.58
CA VAL A 17 7.23 -7.79 -18.12
C VAL A 17 6.12 -7.94 -19.15
N THR A 18 6.19 -8.96 -20.02
CA THR A 18 5.29 -9.11 -21.17
C THR A 18 4.03 -9.94 -20.89
N THR A 19 3.99 -10.72 -19.79
CA THR A 19 2.78 -11.44 -19.38
C THR A 19 1.82 -10.47 -18.72
N THR A 20 0.83 -9.96 -19.46
CA THR A 20 -0.09 -8.91 -19.03
C THR A 20 -1.43 -9.42 -18.53
N GLU A 21 -1.79 -10.63 -18.89
CA GLU A 21 -3.08 -11.22 -18.56
C GLU A 21 -3.01 -12.07 -17.29
N GLY A 22 -4.02 -11.90 -16.43
CA GLY A 22 -4.16 -12.64 -15.18
C GLY A 22 -3.17 -12.24 -14.08
N PRO A 23 -3.23 -12.91 -12.91
CA PRO A 23 -2.33 -12.66 -11.80
C PRO A 23 -0.93 -13.20 -12.09
N VAL A 24 0.11 -12.38 -11.89
CA VAL A 24 1.51 -12.74 -12.09
C VAL A 24 2.27 -12.56 -10.79
N LEU A 25 2.89 -13.63 -10.29
CA LEU A 25 3.79 -13.60 -9.13
C LEU A 25 5.24 -13.64 -9.60
N ILE A 26 6.04 -12.63 -9.22
CA ILE A 26 7.47 -12.54 -9.54
C ILE A 26 8.28 -12.86 -8.27
N LEU A 27 8.91 -14.03 -8.23
CA LEU A 27 9.82 -14.41 -7.16
C LEU A 27 11.25 -13.99 -7.52
N ALA A 28 11.81 -13.07 -6.76
CA ALA A 28 13.11 -12.48 -7.08
C ALA A 28 13.87 -12.10 -5.81
N GLY A 29 15.14 -12.52 -5.72
CA GLY A 29 16.06 -12.18 -4.63
C GLY A 29 16.45 -10.69 -4.60
N ALA A 30 17.19 -10.27 -3.60
CA ALA A 30 17.75 -8.93 -3.56
C ALA A 30 18.73 -8.73 -4.74
N GLY A 31 18.72 -7.53 -5.35
CA GLY A 31 19.62 -7.19 -6.46
C GLY A 31 19.28 -7.81 -7.83
N THR A 32 18.28 -8.67 -7.95
CA THR A 32 17.90 -9.33 -9.22
C THR A 32 17.13 -8.44 -10.19
N GLY A 33 16.84 -7.21 -9.83
CA GLY A 33 16.17 -6.25 -10.70
C GLY A 33 14.65 -6.22 -10.59
N LYS A 34 14.04 -6.57 -9.44
CA LYS A 34 12.60 -6.47 -9.21
C LYS A 34 12.02 -5.11 -9.61
N THR A 35 12.63 -4.04 -9.11
CA THR A 35 12.23 -2.65 -9.43
C THR A 35 12.34 -2.37 -10.92
N ARG A 36 13.43 -2.86 -11.57
CA ARG A 36 13.60 -2.74 -13.02
C ARG A 36 12.45 -3.42 -13.76
N CYS A 37 12.08 -4.65 -13.40
CA CYS A 37 10.94 -5.35 -14.01
C CYS A 37 9.64 -4.54 -13.89
N MET A 38 9.37 -3.93 -12.72
CA MET A 38 8.16 -3.14 -12.53
C MET A 38 8.13 -1.89 -13.41
N VAL A 39 9.25 -1.18 -13.52
CA VAL A 39 9.40 0.01 -14.39
C VAL A 39 9.17 -0.37 -15.86
N TYR A 40 9.84 -1.44 -16.35
CA TYR A 40 9.66 -1.93 -17.71
C TYR A 40 8.25 -2.43 -17.99
N ARG A 41 7.59 -3.05 -16.98
CA ARG A 41 6.20 -3.49 -17.11
C ARG A 41 5.24 -2.32 -17.26
N VAL A 42 5.43 -1.24 -16.51
CA VAL A 42 4.63 0.00 -16.67
C VAL A 42 4.79 0.55 -18.07
N ALA A 43 6.03 0.70 -18.56
CA ALA A 43 6.30 1.18 -19.92
C ALA A 43 5.65 0.27 -20.97
N TYR A 44 5.80 -1.06 -20.84
CA TYR A 44 5.23 -2.04 -21.74
C TYR A 44 3.70 -1.95 -21.82
N LEU A 45 3.01 -1.84 -20.68
CA LEU A 45 1.55 -1.70 -20.62
C LEU A 45 1.09 -0.44 -21.38
N ILE A 46 1.78 0.69 -21.20
CA ILE A 46 1.45 1.95 -21.89
C ILE A 46 1.71 1.84 -23.39
N GLU A 47 2.80 1.21 -23.82
CA GLU A 47 3.06 0.95 -25.24
C GLU A 47 2.01 0.02 -25.87
N LYS A 48 1.46 -0.92 -25.10
CA LYS A 48 0.35 -1.79 -25.52
C LYS A 48 -1.02 -1.10 -25.51
N GLY A 49 -1.08 0.20 -25.21
CA GLY A 49 -2.29 1.00 -25.27
C GLY A 49 -3.12 1.03 -23.98
N VAL A 50 -2.58 0.51 -22.88
CA VAL A 50 -3.25 0.65 -21.56
C VAL A 50 -3.19 2.12 -21.15
N SER A 51 -4.34 2.72 -20.87
CA SER A 51 -4.39 4.10 -20.37
C SER A 51 -3.61 4.21 -19.05
N PRO A 52 -2.72 5.21 -18.90
CA PRO A 52 -1.99 5.44 -17.66
C PRO A 52 -2.89 5.55 -16.42
N ASN A 53 -4.07 6.11 -16.57
CA ASN A 53 -5.06 6.23 -15.48
C ASN A 53 -5.59 4.87 -14.99
N ASN A 54 -5.42 3.81 -15.76
CA ASN A 54 -5.82 2.45 -15.40
C ASN A 54 -4.65 1.64 -14.80
N ILE A 55 -3.49 2.27 -14.62
CA ILE A 55 -2.32 1.64 -14.02
C ILE A 55 -2.14 2.13 -12.58
N LEU A 56 -2.19 1.19 -11.65
CA LEU A 56 -1.92 1.41 -10.23
C LEU A 56 -0.59 0.74 -9.85
N LEU A 57 0.39 1.54 -9.45
CA LEU A 57 1.68 1.08 -8.94
C LEU A 57 1.75 1.28 -7.43
N LEU A 58 1.72 0.19 -6.68
CA LEU A 58 1.80 0.22 -5.22
C LEU A 58 3.19 -0.16 -4.74
N THR A 59 3.71 0.59 -3.79
CA THR A 59 5.02 0.39 -3.18
C THR A 59 4.95 0.53 -1.67
N PHE A 60 6.07 0.22 -1.00
CA PHE A 60 6.14 0.41 0.46
C PHE A 60 6.40 1.86 0.87
N THR A 61 7.12 2.64 0.06
CA THR A 61 7.44 4.04 0.36
C THR A 61 7.04 4.98 -0.78
N ASN A 62 6.62 6.20 -0.43
CA ASN A 62 6.31 7.24 -1.43
C ASN A 62 7.52 7.58 -2.30
N LYS A 63 8.73 7.54 -1.72
CA LYS A 63 9.98 7.77 -2.47
C LYS A 63 10.13 6.73 -3.58
N ALA A 64 9.94 5.43 -3.26
CA ALA A 64 10.05 4.37 -4.25
C ALA A 64 8.97 4.49 -5.34
N ALA A 65 7.73 4.86 -4.98
CA ALA A 65 6.66 5.09 -5.94
C ALA A 65 7.01 6.19 -6.95
N ASN A 66 7.47 7.33 -6.45
CA ASN A 66 7.86 8.46 -7.29
C ASN A 66 9.09 8.14 -8.16
N GLU A 67 10.09 7.44 -7.61
CA GLU A 67 11.27 7.02 -8.35
C GLU A 67 10.93 6.06 -9.49
N MET A 68 10.07 5.07 -9.26
CA MET A 68 9.64 4.13 -10.32
C MET A 68 8.86 4.84 -11.42
N LYS A 69 7.97 5.74 -11.05
CA LYS A 69 7.19 6.56 -11.97
C LYS A 69 8.10 7.43 -12.84
N GLN A 70 9.08 8.12 -12.24
CA GLN A 70 10.04 8.94 -12.96
C GLN A 70 10.89 8.09 -13.91
N ARG A 71 11.41 6.96 -13.45
CA ARG A 71 12.20 6.04 -14.30
C ARG A 71 11.41 5.52 -15.49
N ALA A 72 10.10 5.26 -15.33
CA ALA A 72 9.26 4.85 -16.44
C ALA A 72 9.04 5.99 -17.44
N ALA A 73 8.87 7.23 -16.96
CA ALA A 73 8.75 8.41 -17.80
C ALA A 73 10.04 8.70 -18.58
N ASP A 74 11.20 8.62 -17.93
CA ASP A 74 12.51 8.79 -18.57
C ASP A 74 12.79 7.72 -19.64
N MET A 75 12.26 6.52 -19.43
CA MET A 75 12.48 5.37 -20.32
C MET A 75 11.60 5.39 -21.57
N LEU A 76 10.34 5.74 -21.43
CA LEU A 76 9.35 5.74 -22.49
C LEU A 76 8.96 7.16 -22.90
N ASP A 77 8.10 7.80 -22.13
CA ASP A 77 7.63 9.16 -22.32
C ASP A 77 6.78 9.66 -21.14
N GLU A 78 6.37 10.92 -21.20
CA GLU A 78 5.59 11.63 -20.17
C GLU A 78 4.25 10.96 -19.83
N ARG A 79 3.69 10.09 -20.67
CA ARG A 79 2.47 9.34 -20.33
C ARG A 79 2.65 8.52 -19.06
N CYS A 80 3.86 7.99 -18.83
CA CYS A 80 4.20 7.26 -17.59
C CYS A 80 4.06 8.11 -16.33
N SER A 81 4.16 9.42 -16.43
CA SER A 81 3.99 10.34 -15.31
C SER A 81 2.52 10.45 -14.84
N GLN A 82 1.57 9.98 -15.64
CA GLN A 82 0.13 10.06 -15.34
C GLN A 82 -0.40 8.83 -14.58
N ILE A 83 0.42 7.78 -14.37
CA ILE A 83 0.01 6.61 -13.59
C ILE A 83 -0.24 6.97 -12.13
N THR A 84 -1.12 6.21 -11.47
CA THR A 84 -1.27 6.30 -10.03
C THR A 84 -0.17 5.49 -9.35
N ALA A 85 0.83 6.17 -8.79
CA ALA A 85 1.90 5.54 -8.03
C ALA A 85 1.86 6.05 -6.58
N CYS A 86 1.70 5.14 -5.60
CA CYS A 86 1.60 5.50 -4.19
C CYS A 86 1.87 4.30 -3.27
N THR A 87 1.86 4.53 -1.95
CA THR A 87 1.90 3.44 -0.98
C THR A 87 0.53 2.79 -0.81
N TYR A 88 0.50 1.55 -0.31
CA TYR A 88 -0.74 0.86 0.08
C TYR A 88 -1.59 1.72 1.02
N HIS A 89 -0.99 2.29 2.06
CA HIS A 89 -1.70 3.15 3.01
C HIS A 89 -2.32 4.38 2.34
N SER A 90 -1.56 5.05 1.47
CA SER A 90 -2.08 6.22 0.74
C SER A 90 -3.22 5.86 -0.21
N PHE A 91 -3.13 4.71 -0.87
CA PHE A 91 -4.20 4.21 -1.73
C PHE A 91 -5.45 3.88 -0.92
N CYS A 92 -5.30 3.10 0.16
CA CYS A 92 -6.41 2.74 1.05
C CYS A 92 -7.09 3.99 1.65
N ALA A 93 -6.31 4.97 2.11
CA ALA A 93 -6.86 6.22 2.63
C ALA A 93 -7.69 6.98 1.58
N LYS A 94 -7.23 7.02 0.31
CA LYS A 94 -8.00 7.61 -0.80
C LYS A 94 -9.29 6.85 -1.07
N MET A 95 -9.23 5.52 -1.08
CA MET A 95 -10.40 4.67 -1.30
C MET A 95 -11.42 4.81 -0.17
N LEU A 96 -10.95 4.78 1.08
CA LEU A 96 -11.81 4.98 2.24
C LEU A 96 -12.51 6.36 2.21
N ARG A 97 -11.78 7.44 1.90
CA ARG A 97 -12.42 8.77 1.78
C ARG A 97 -13.48 8.80 0.67
N LYS A 98 -13.19 8.17 -0.47
CA LYS A 98 -14.12 8.16 -1.61
C LYS A 98 -15.38 7.33 -1.36
N TYR A 99 -15.25 6.23 -0.62
CA TYR A 99 -16.31 5.24 -0.42
C TYR A 99 -16.75 5.09 1.04
N SER A 100 -16.35 6.00 1.93
CA SER A 100 -16.63 5.96 3.37
C SER A 100 -18.11 5.77 3.69
N GLN A 101 -18.98 6.46 2.99
CA GLN A 101 -20.43 6.39 3.19
C GLN A 101 -21.00 4.99 2.95
N LEU A 102 -20.40 4.20 2.02
CA LEU A 102 -20.86 2.83 1.76
C LEU A 102 -20.62 1.87 2.93
N ILE A 103 -19.71 2.22 3.82
CA ILE A 103 -19.37 1.45 5.02
C ILE A 103 -19.79 2.16 6.32
N GLY A 104 -20.65 3.19 6.21
CA GLY A 104 -21.18 3.91 7.37
C GLY A 104 -20.19 4.84 8.08
N ILE A 105 -19.06 5.19 7.44
CA ILE A 105 -18.07 6.13 7.98
C ILE A 105 -18.29 7.50 7.34
N GLN A 106 -18.24 8.57 8.13
CA GLN A 106 -18.28 9.94 7.61
C GLN A 106 -17.01 10.25 6.83
N SER A 107 -17.09 11.07 5.78
CA SER A 107 -15.94 11.36 4.90
C SER A 107 -14.84 12.22 5.55
N ASP A 108 -15.17 12.90 6.66
CA ASP A 108 -14.30 13.76 7.46
C ASP A 108 -13.59 13.04 8.61
N TYR A 109 -13.61 11.70 8.64
CA TYR A 109 -12.92 10.90 9.65
C TYR A 109 -11.43 11.24 9.74
N THR A 110 -10.91 11.18 10.97
CA THR A 110 -9.48 11.34 11.27
C THR A 110 -8.79 9.97 11.30
N ILE A 111 -7.62 9.89 10.73
CA ILE A 111 -6.73 8.73 10.88
C ILE A 111 -5.83 9.02 12.06
N ILE A 112 -5.91 8.20 13.10
CA ILE A 112 -5.10 8.29 14.30
C ILE A 112 -4.00 7.25 14.29
N ASP A 113 -2.86 7.57 14.86
CA ASP A 113 -1.76 6.62 15.00
C ASP A 113 -1.88 5.77 16.29
N PRO A 114 -1.04 4.72 16.49
CA PRO A 114 -1.10 3.91 17.70
C PRO A 114 -0.81 4.69 19.00
N GLY A 115 -0.05 5.79 18.92
CA GLY A 115 0.20 6.68 20.05
C GLY A 115 -1.08 7.42 20.45
N ASP A 116 -1.73 8.06 19.48
CA ASP A 116 -3.01 8.74 19.68
C ASP A 116 -4.07 7.77 20.26
N CYS A 117 -4.10 6.51 19.76
CA CYS A 117 -4.98 5.48 20.31
C CYS A 117 -4.71 5.19 21.79
N ALA A 118 -3.43 5.10 22.17
CA ALA A 118 -3.05 4.86 23.57
C ALA A 118 -3.41 6.03 24.47
N ASP A 119 -3.26 7.26 23.99
CA ASP A 119 -3.63 8.47 24.71
C ASP A 119 -5.16 8.55 24.93
N ILE A 120 -5.95 8.25 23.91
CA ILE A 120 -7.42 8.18 24.01
C ILE A 120 -7.83 7.12 25.04
N ILE A 121 -7.25 5.93 24.99
CA ILE A 121 -7.54 4.87 25.97
C ILE A 121 -7.15 5.32 27.38
N SER A 122 -6.01 5.98 27.57
CA SER A 122 -5.58 6.50 28.88
C SER A 122 -6.57 7.52 29.45
N ILE A 123 -7.14 8.37 28.62
CA ILE A 123 -8.19 9.31 29.03
C ILE A 123 -9.43 8.53 29.51
N ILE A 124 -9.88 7.56 28.74
CA ILE A 124 -11.03 6.71 29.08
C ILE A 124 -10.78 5.94 30.37
N GLU A 125 -9.58 5.34 30.55
CA GLU A 125 -9.17 4.65 31.78
C GLU A 125 -9.32 5.58 33.01
N THR A 126 -8.84 6.82 32.87
CA THR A 126 -8.89 7.82 33.93
C THR A 126 -10.32 8.21 34.25
N GLU A 127 -11.17 8.49 33.26
CA GLU A 127 -12.57 8.86 33.39
C GLU A 127 -13.38 7.77 34.10
N HIS A 128 -13.07 6.51 33.85
CA HIS A 128 -13.74 5.35 34.45
C HIS A 128 -13.04 4.84 35.73
N GLY A 129 -11.95 5.48 36.18
CA GLY A 129 -11.21 5.09 37.37
C GLY A 129 -10.43 3.74 37.23
N MET A 130 -10.23 3.27 36.01
CA MET A 130 -9.51 2.02 35.74
C MET A 130 -8.01 2.15 35.96
N ASP A 131 -7.48 3.36 35.87
CA ASP A 131 -6.08 3.71 36.21
C ASP A 131 -5.71 3.37 37.66
N LYS A 132 -6.71 3.25 38.55
CA LYS A 132 -6.55 2.91 40.00
C LYS A 132 -6.75 1.41 40.27
N VAL A 133 -7.18 0.64 39.29
CA VAL A 133 -7.40 -0.79 39.44
C VAL A 133 -6.07 -1.53 39.40
N LYS A 134 -5.75 -2.28 40.44
CA LYS A 134 -4.54 -3.08 40.49
C LYS A 134 -4.53 -4.12 39.37
N ASP A 135 -3.37 -4.27 38.68
CA ASP A 135 -3.18 -5.22 37.59
C ASP A 135 -4.02 -4.96 36.35
N PHE A 136 -4.64 -3.76 36.18
CA PHE A 136 -5.30 -3.40 34.94
C PHE A 136 -4.29 -3.24 33.79
N PRO A 137 -4.59 -3.73 32.57
CA PRO A 137 -3.66 -3.65 31.44
C PRO A 137 -3.33 -2.19 31.10
N ARG A 138 -2.11 -1.93 30.67
CA ARG A 138 -1.71 -0.60 30.21
C ARG A 138 -2.40 -0.26 28.88
N SER A 139 -2.66 1.01 28.61
CA SER A 139 -3.30 1.51 27.37
C SER A 139 -2.63 0.91 26.11
N SER A 140 -1.32 0.81 26.07
CA SER A 140 -0.59 0.19 24.93
C SER A 140 -0.89 -1.31 24.76
N GLN A 141 -1.17 -2.03 25.83
CA GLN A 141 -1.56 -3.46 25.78
C GLN A 141 -2.99 -3.58 25.24
N LEU A 142 -3.89 -2.67 25.65
CA LEU A 142 -5.26 -2.62 25.15
C LEU A 142 -5.31 -2.27 23.66
N VAL A 143 -4.48 -1.31 23.20
CA VAL A 143 -4.32 -1.03 21.76
C VAL A 143 -3.86 -2.27 20.99
N SER A 144 -2.87 -3.00 21.55
CA SER A 144 -2.33 -4.20 20.92
C SER A 144 -3.37 -5.34 20.87
N ALA A 145 -4.13 -5.53 21.95
CA ALA A 145 -5.19 -6.53 22.01
C ALA A 145 -6.31 -6.22 21.02
N HIS A 146 -6.77 -4.97 20.97
CA HIS A 146 -7.78 -4.51 20.02
C HIS A 146 -7.31 -4.70 18.56
N SER A 147 -6.08 -4.29 18.25
CA SER A 147 -5.50 -4.47 16.92
C SER A 147 -5.41 -5.95 16.53
N LYS A 148 -5.02 -6.81 17.47
CA LYS A 148 -4.97 -8.26 17.24
C LYS A 148 -6.37 -8.82 16.98
N ALA A 149 -7.37 -8.46 17.78
CA ALA A 149 -8.76 -8.88 17.61
C ALA A 149 -9.29 -8.53 16.20
N LEU A 150 -9.08 -7.28 15.77
CA LEU A 150 -9.48 -6.83 14.43
C LEU A 150 -8.77 -7.62 13.31
N ASN A 151 -7.45 -7.81 13.44
CA ASN A 151 -6.66 -8.47 12.40
C ASN A 151 -6.91 -9.97 12.30
N THR A 152 -7.34 -10.62 13.40
CA THR A 152 -7.64 -12.06 13.42
C THR A 152 -9.13 -12.36 13.30
N ASN A 153 -9.98 -11.32 13.26
CA ASN A 153 -11.44 -11.44 13.28
C ASN A 153 -11.95 -12.26 14.48
N GLN A 154 -11.31 -12.09 15.65
CA GLN A 154 -11.66 -12.72 16.90
C GLN A 154 -12.29 -11.70 17.85
N SER A 155 -13.14 -12.15 18.77
CA SER A 155 -13.62 -11.28 19.85
C SER A 155 -12.52 -11.07 20.91
N LEU A 156 -12.60 -9.97 21.67
CA LEU A 156 -11.69 -9.75 22.80
C LEU A 156 -11.89 -10.79 23.92
N GLU A 157 -13.08 -11.41 23.97
CA GLU A 157 -13.44 -12.44 24.95
C GLU A 157 -12.75 -13.79 24.62
N ASP A 158 -12.39 -14.00 23.35
CA ASP A 158 -11.76 -15.25 22.89
C ASP A 158 -10.22 -15.18 22.98
N MET A 159 -9.65 -14.07 23.47
CA MET A 159 -8.20 -13.80 23.54
C MET A 159 -7.65 -13.80 24.95
#